data_80cae95045ac7ccca1693b996ca81a7f
#
_entry.id   80cae95045ac7ccca1693b996ca81a7f
#
_cell.length_a   1.000
_cell.length_b   1.000
_cell.length_c   1.000
_cell.angle_alpha   90.00
_cell.angle_beta   90.00
_cell.angle_gamma   90.00
#
_symmetry.space_group_name_H-M   'P 1'
#
loop_
_entity.id
_entity.type
_entity.pdbx_description
1 polymer ?
#
loop_
_entity_poly.entity_id
_entity_poly.type
_entity_poly.pdbx_seq_one_letter_code
_entity_poly.pdbx_strand_id
1 'polypeptide(L)'
;QLLEIFTEIFPKDTSIAISDTRVYKDYIPSPAINLEIKPGDQIKKGSATYKALSLKRKIFSYVDPSVFGVSYFGLSVPILEKGKPDRVVTAIFPTRVNFSLPKIFTIKNGDRWYPVPVQNILYLEAENRKAKIVTKNVEGYHKLNLSEIEYLLPADYFIRCHRSFI
;
A
#
# COMPACT_ATOMS: atom_id res chain seq x y z
N GLN A 1 -8.09 14.74 18.62
CA GLN A 1 -7.05 13.92 19.27
C GLN A 1 -6.53 12.75 18.42
N LEU A 2 -7.42 11.90 17.87
CA LEU A 2 -6.96 10.74 17.07
C LEU A 2 -6.32 11.17 15.74
N LEU A 3 -6.91 12.16 15.09
CA LEU A 3 -6.42 12.72 13.81
C LEU A 3 -5.08 13.43 13.96
N GLU A 4 -4.86 14.15 15.04
CA GLU A 4 -3.59 14.84 15.33
C GLU A 4 -2.44 13.85 15.45
N ILE A 5 -2.67 12.71 16.12
CA ILE A 5 -1.67 11.64 16.24
C ILE A 5 -1.29 11.09 14.86
N PHE A 6 -2.25 10.91 13.96
CA PHE A 6 -1.97 10.42 12.62
C PHE A 6 -1.16 11.40 11.76
N THR A 7 -1.38 12.72 11.93
CA THR A 7 -0.60 13.73 11.20
C THR A 7 0.86 13.80 11.66
N GLU A 8 1.17 13.35 12.86
CA GLU A 8 2.55 13.25 13.36
C GLU A 8 3.25 11.96 12.89
N ILE A 9 2.49 10.88 12.68
CA ILE A 9 3.03 9.57 12.28
C ILE A 9 3.29 9.49 10.77
N PHE A 10 2.44 10.12 9.97
CA PHE A 10 2.54 10.06 8.51
C PHE A 10 3.29 11.26 7.94
N PRO A 11 3.95 11.10 6.75
CA PRO A 11 4.55 12.22 6.04
C PRO A 11 3.55 13.35 5.79
N LYS A 12 4.01 14.60 5.79
CA LYS A 12 3.18 15.80 5.58
C LYS A 12 2.38 15.80 4.26
N ASP A 13 2.81 14.99 3.29
CA ASP A 13 2.17 14.82 1.99
C ASP A 13 1.06 13.75 2.00
N THR A 14 0.67 13.26 3.18
CA THR A 14 -0.34 12.21 3.35
C THR A 14 -1.66 12.83 3.75
N SER A 15 -2.72 12.60 2.96
CA SER A 15 -4.09 12.90 3.39
C SER A 15 -4.65 11.76 4.24
N ILE A 16 -5.52 12.07 5.19
CA ILE A 16 -6.10 11.08 6.10
C ILE A 16 -7.61 11.17 6.03
N ALA A 17 -8.26 10.03 5.84
CA ALA A 17 -9.71 9.90 5.91
C ALA A 17 -10.13 8.93 7.01
N ILE A 18 -11.16 9.30 7.75
CA ILE A 18 -11.84 8.41 8.71
C ILE A 18 -13.27 8.20 8.23
N SER A 19 -13.71 6.95 8.21
CA SER A 19 -15.07 6.59 7.86
C SER A 19 -15.69 5.65 8.90
N ASP A 20 -17.01 5.61 8.95
CA ASP A 20 -17.73 4.45 9.45
C ASP A 20 -17.85 3.39 8.33
N THR A 21 -18.85 2.53 8.41
CA THR A 21 -19.10 1.49 7.40
C THR A 21 -19.80 1.99 6.14
N ARG A 22 -20.23 3.26 6.09
CA ARG A 22 -21.07 3.82 5.01
C ARG A 22 -20.55 5.13 4.45
N VAL A 23 -20.12 6.04 5.34
CA VAL A 23 -19.76 7.41 4.97
C VAL A 23 -18.44 7.83 5.60
N TYR A 24 -17.78 8.79 4.97
CA TYR A 24 -16.65 9.47 5.56
C TYR A 24 -17.11 10.40 6.69
N LYS A 25 -16.42 10.36 7.82
CA LYS A 25 -16.69 11.19 9.01
C LYS A 25 -15.76 12.38 9.10
N ASP A 26 -14.50 12.14 8.71
CA ASP A 26 -13.47 13.14 8.78
C ASP A 26 -12.51 12.98 7.60
N TYR A 27 -11.94 14.11 7.17
CA TYR A 27 -10.93 14.14 6.13
C TYR A 27 -9.97 15.30 6.35
N ILE A 28 -8.68 14.98 6.36
CA ILE A 28 -7.59 15.96 6.39
C ILE A 28 -6.86 15.87 5.06
N PRO A 29 -7.01 16.85 4.16
CA PRO A 29 -6.24 16.91 2.93
C PRO A 29 -4.79 17.29 3.20
N SER A 30 -3.87 16.80 2.38
CA SER A 30 -2.49 17.28 2.35
C SER A 30 -2.29 18.22 1.14
N PRO A 31 -1.22 19.01 1.16
CA PRO A 31 -0.88 19.84 0.00
C PRO A 31 -0.59 19.04 -1.28
N ALA A 32 -0.15 17.78 -1.12
CA ALA A 32 0.27 16.94 -2.23
C ALA A 32 -0.87 16.15 -2.86
N ILE A 33 -1.94 15.87 -2.11
CA ILE A 33 -3.12 15.17 -2.63
C ILE A 33 -4.38 15.58 -1.88
N ASN A 34 -5.42 15.94 -2.63
CA ASN A 34 -6.74 16.21 -2.09
C ASN A 34 -7.79 15.50 -2.93
N LEU A 35 -8.54 14.59 -2.31
CA LEU A 35 -9.64 13.84 -2.94
C LEU A 35 -10.99 14.57 -2.83
N GLU A 36 -11.01 15.78 -2.25
CA GLU A 36 -12.20 16.60 -2.02
C GLU A 36 -13.33 15.89 -1.25
N ILE A 37 -12.95 14.95 -0.40
CA ILE A 37 -13.89 14.20 0.44
C ILE A 37 -14.47 15.14 1.51
N LYS A 38 -15.79 15.08 1.70
CA LYS A 38 -16.48 15.82 2.74
C LYS A 38 -17.11 14.87 3.76
N PRO A 39 -17.22 15.28 5.03
CA PRO A 39 -17.99 14.53 6.01
C PRO A 39 -19.43 14.28 5.50
N GLY A 40 -19.87 13.02 5.56
CA GLY A 40 -21.14 12.56 5.02
C GLY A 40 -21.09 11.97 3.62
N ASP A 41 -20.01 12.15 2.87
CA ASP A 41 -19.86 11.52 1.55
C ASP A 41 -19.84 10.00 1.67
N GLN A 42 -20.52 9.33 0.73
CA GLN A 42 -20.53 7.88 0.67
C GLN A 42 -19.17 7.30 0.27
N ILE A 43 -18.82 6.16 0.85
CA ILE A 43 -17.59 5.44 0.50
C ILE A 43 -17.72 4.91 -0.93
N LYS A 44 -16.88 5.42 -1.83
CA LYS A 44 -16.92 5.06 -3.24
C LYS A 44 -16.42 3.63 -3.45
N LYS A 45 -17.15 2.86 -4.25
CA LYS A 45 -16.71 1.53 -4.69
C LYS A 45 -15.37 1.62 -5.42
N GLY A 46 -14.47 0.69 -5.11
CA GLY A 46 -13.10 0.71 -5.67
C GLY A 46 -12.07 1.48 -4.85
N SER A 47 -12.48 2.33 -3.90
CA SER A 47 -11.55 3.01 -2.99
C SER A 47 -10.84 2.02 -2.05
N ALA A 48 -9.70 2.43 -1.51
CA ALA A 48 -8.97 1.63 -0.51
C ALA A 48 -9.81 1.38 0.74
N THR A 49 -10.57 2.37 1.19
CA THR A 49 -11.53 2.27 2.30
C THR A 49 -12.59 1.20 2.02
N TYR A 50 -13.21 1.22 0.83
CA TYR A 50 -14.20 0.22 0.43
C TYR A 50 -13.61 -1.19 0.44
N LYS A 51 -12.40 -1.37 -0.10
CA LYS A 51 -11.72 -2.67 -0.13
C LYS A 51 -11.43 -3.18 1.28
N ALA A 52 -10.98 -2.30 2.19
CA ALA A 52 -10.70 -2.68 3.58
C ALA A 52 -11.97 -3.12 4.33
N LEU A 53 -13.10 -2.44 4.12
CA LEU A 53 -14.39 -2.83 4.67
C LEU A 53 -14.88 -4.18 4.13
N SER A 54 -14.81 -4.36 2.83
CA SER A 54 -15.27 -5.58 2.15
C SER A 54 -14.44 -6.80 2.55
N LEU A 55 -13.13 -6.64 2.67
CA LEU A 55 -12.20 -7.72 3.00
C LEU A 55 -11.93 -7.85 4.51
N LYS A 56 -12.44 -6.93 5.33
CA LYS A 56 -12.30 -6.89 6.79
C LYS A 56 -10.84 -7.02 7.27
N ARG A 57 -9.91 -6.45 6.52
CA ARG A 57 -8.47 -6.48 6.82
C ARG A 57 -7.77 -5.23 6.34
N LYS A 58 -6.56 -5.01 6.85
CA LYS A 58 -5.66 -3.97 6.34
C LYS A 58 -5.42 -4.16 4.85
N ILE A 59 -5.56 -3.09 4.10
CA ILE A 59 -5.35 -3.02 2.65
C ILE A 59 -4.36 -1.91 2.35
N PHE A 60 -3.37 -2.22 1.54
CA PHE A 60 -2.57 -1.24 0.82
C PHE A 60 -2.81 -1.47 -0.67
N SER A 61 -3.31 -0.48 -1.37
CA SER A 61 -3.63 -0.64 -2.78
C SER A 61 -3.54 0.66 -3.56
N TYR A 62 -3.16 0.54 -4.82
CA TYR A 62 -3.38 1.59 -5.80
C TYR A 62 -4.88 1.78 -6.05
N VAL A 63 -5.28 3.03 -6.21
CA VAL A 63 -6.66 3.42 -6.57
C VAL A 63 -6.62 4.25 -7.85
N ASP A 64 -7.37 3.79 -8.83
CA ASP A 64 -7.46 4.38 -10.15
C ASP A 64 -8.15 5.75 -10.13
N PRO A 65 -7.78 6.69 -11.02
CA PRO A 65 -8.40 8.01 -11.11
C PRO A 65 -9.92 8.00 -11.31
N SER A 66 -10.48 6.91 -11.87
CA SER A 66 -11.95 6.79 -12.05
C SER A 66 -12.74 6.88 -10.75
N VAL A 67 -12.10 6.67 -9.59
CA VAL A 67 -12.78 6.69 -8.29
C VAL A 67 -12.92 8.12 -7.75
N PHE A 68 -11.84 8.91 -7.78
CA PHE A 68 -11.81 10.28 -7.22
C PHE A 68 -11.24 11.34 -8.18
N GLY A 69 -11.03 11.00 -9.44
CA GLY A 69 -10.42 11.93 -10.42
C GLY A 69 -8.89 11.99 -10.37
N VAL A 70 -8.28 11.42 -9.34
CA VAL A 70 -6.82 11.35 -9.17
C VAL A 70 -6.41 9.95 -8.72
N SER A 71 -5.24 9.50 -9.18
CA SER A 71 -4.68 8.23 -8.72
C SER A 71 -3.96 8.41 -7.39
N TYR A 72 -4.04 7.40 -6.53
CA TYR A 72 -3.36 7.41 -5.24
C TYR A 72 -3.06 5.99 -4.72
N PHE A 73 -2.15 5.89 -3.76
CA PHE A 73 -2.01 4.72 -2.93
C PHE A 73 -2.76 4.93 -1.62
N GLY A 74 -3.60 3.97 -1.24
CA GLY A 74 -4.36 3.99 0.00
C GLY A 74 -3.92 2.88 0.94
N LEU A 75 -3.52 3.23 2.16
CA LEU A 75 -3.36 2.32 3.28
C LEU A 75 -4.59 2.44 4.17
N SER A 76 -5.46 1.45 4.12
CA SER A 76 -6.70 1.43 4.89
C SER A 76 -6.69 0.36 5.96
N VAL A 77 -6.96 0.75 7.19
CA VAL A 77 -6.97 -0.14 8.36
C VAL A 77 -8.37 -0.11 8.98
N PRO A 78 -9.12 -1.23 8.94
CA PRO A 78 -10.39 -1.31 9.62
C PRO A 78 -10.17 -1.49 11.12
N ILE A 79 -10.90 -0.72 11.91
CA ILE A 79 -11.03 -0.88 13.35
C ILE A 79 -12.22 -1.78 13.58
N LEU A 80 -11.99 -2.91 14.26
CA LEU A 80 -13.03 -3.90 14.51
C LEU A 80 -13.61 -3.73 15.92
N GLU A 81 -14.90 -3.67 16.01
CA GLU A 81 -15.63 -3.78 17.28
C GLU A 81 -16.41 -5.11 17.27
N LYS A 82 -16.14 -5.96 18.27
CA LYS A 82 -16.73 -7.33 18.36
C LYS A 82 -16.61 -8.12 17.05
N GLY A 83 -15.46 -8.01 16.38
CA GLY A 83 -15.16 -8.73 15.14
C GLY A 83 -15.82 -8.17 13.87
N LYS A 84 -16.50 -7.03 13.96
CA LYS A 84 -17.11 -6.35 12.81
C LYS A 84 -16.42 -5.00 12.59
N PRO A 85 -16.23 -4.58 11.35
CA PRO A 85 -15.70 -3.24 11.06
C PRO A 85 -16.64 -2.17 11.64
N ASP A 86 -16.12 -1.30 12.48
CA ASP A 86 -16.82 -0.12 13.02
C ASP A 86 -16.39 1.13 12.26
N ARG A 87 -15.09 1.28 12.09
CA ARG A 87 -14.45 2.42 11.41
C ARG A 87 -13.33 1.96 10.51
N VAL A 88 -12.95 2.82 9.57
CA VAL A 88 -11.73 2.64 8.79
C VAL A 88 -10.92 3.93 8.84
N VAL A 89 -9.65 3.80 9.11
CA VAL A 89 -8.68 4.88 8.92
C VAL A 89 -7.92 4.62 7.64
N THR A 90 -7.92 5.59 6.73
CA THR A 90 -7.22 5.50 5.45
C THR A 90 -6.20 6.61 5.35
N ALA A 91 -4.92 6.24 5.22
CA ALA A 91 -3.87 7.13 4.80
C ALA A 91 -3.79 7.10 3.26
N ILE A 92 -3.77 8.28 2.65
CA ILE A 92 -3.85 8.51 1.21
C ILE A 92 -2.56 9.18 0.78
N PHE A 93 -1.81 8.51 -0.08
CA PHE A 93 -0.52 8.94 -0.57
C PHE A 93 -0.60 9.29 -2.05
N PRO A 94 -0.06 10.44 -2.49
CA PRO A 94 0.01 10.74 -3.91
C PRO A 94 0.89 9.72 -4.63
N THR A 95 0.57 9.39 -5.88
CA THR A 95 1.35 8.44 -6.69
C THR A 95 2.73 8.97 -7.08
N ARG A 96 2.95 10.27 -6.98
CA ARG A 96 4.25 10.94 -7.20
C ARG A 96 5.05 11.15 -5.91
N VAL A 97 4.63 10.57 -4.79
CA VAL A 97 5.55 10.52 -3.66
C VAL A 97 6.73 9.67 -4.11
N ASN A 98 7.89 10.30 -4.12
CA ASN A 98 9.13 9.59 -3.88
C ASN A 98 9.01 8.96 -2.48
N PHE A 99 8.18 7.91 -2.33
CA PHE A 99 8.59 6.89 -1.40
C PHE A 99 10.02 6.61 -1.83
N SER A 100 10.96 6.81 -0.94
CA SER A 100 12.27 6.22 -1.15
C SER A 100 11.99 4.73 -1.21
N LEU A 101 11.63 4.26 -2.41
CA LEU A 101 11.43 2.84 -2.65
C LEU A 101 12.66 2.16 -2.11
N PRO A 102 12.53 1.08 -1.37
CA PRO A 102 13.69 0.47 -0.75
C PRO A 102 14.73 0.23 -1.83
N LYS A 103 15.87 0.89 -1.73
CA LYS A 103 16.98 0.69 -2.65
C LYS A 103 17.62 -0.69 -2.46
N ILE A 104 17.30 -1.34 -1.36
CA ILE A 104 17.86 -2.63 -0.93
C ILE A 104 16.71 -3.49 -0.40
N PHE A 105 16.61 -4.69 -0.92
CA PHE A 105 15.76 -5.76 -0.37
C PHE A 105 16.61 -6.74 0.42
N THR A 106 16.05 -7.30 1.48
CA THR A 106 16.73 -8.35 2.25
C THR A 106 16.10 -9.69 1.90
N ILE A 107 16.90 -10.64 1.45
CA ILE A 107 16.47 -11.99 1.11
C ILE A 107 17.12 -13.02 2.03
N LYS A 108 16.42 -14.12 2.28
CA LYS A 108 16.93 -15.28 3.01
C LYS A 108 17.25 -16.41 2.03
N ASN A 109 18.50 -16.88 2.09
CA ASN A 109 18.92 -18.09 1.40
C ASN A 109 19.55 -19.05 2.44
N GLY A 110 18.93 -20.20 2.69
CA GLY A 110 19.26 -21.06 3.81
C GLY A 110 19.12 -20.31 5.14
N ASP A 111 20.17 -20.30 5.94
CA ASP A 111 20.20 -19.59 7.24
C ASP A 111 20.82 -18.20 7.18
N ARG A 112 21.16 -17.72 6.00
CA ARG A 112 21.82 -16.41 5.82
C ARG A 112 20.87 -15.39 5.20
N TRP A 113 21.07 -14.11 5.60
CA TRP A 113 20.39 -12.96 5.04
C TRP A 113 21.35 -12.18 4.14
N TYR A 114 20.85 -11.78 2.98
CA TYR A 114 21.61 -11.02 1.98
C TYR A 114 20.88 -9.72 1.64
N PRO A 115 21.57 -8.58 1.73
CA PRO A 115 21.07 -7.33 1.16
C PRO A 115 21.20 -7.37 -0.36
N VAL A 116 20.11 -7.11 -1.07
CA VAL A 116 20.06 -7.08 -2.54
C VAL A 116 19.67 -5.70 -2.99
N PRO A 117 20.58 -4.93 -3.59
CA PRO A 117 20.22 -3.68 -4.25
C PRO A 117 19.20 -3.92 -5.37
N VAL A 118 18.21 -3.04 -5.47
CA VAL A 118 17.10 -3.19 -6.44
C VAL A 118 17.59 -3.30 -7.87
N GLN A 119 18.65 -2.58 -8.23
CA GLN A 119 19.27 -2.62 -9.56
C GLN A 119 19.94 -3.96 -9.90
N ASN A 120 20.18 -4.81 -8.92
CA ASN A 120 20.79 -6.13 -9.11
C ASN A 120 19.75 -7.25 -9.29
N ILE A 121 18.47 -6.92 -9.11
CA ILE A 121 17.38 -7.88 -9.30
C ILE A 121 17.19 -8.12 -10.78
N LEU A 122 17.19 -9.37 -11.19
CA LEU A 122 16.91 -9.78 -12.56
C LEU A 122 15.43 -10.02 -12.77
N TYR A 123 14.81 -10.74 -11.85
CA TYR A 123 13.38 -10.99 -11.81
C TYR A 123 12.93 -11.46 -10.43
N LEU A 124 11.62 -11.45 -10.22
CA LEU A 124 10.98 -12.02 -9.04
C LEU A 124 9.96 -13.06 -9.47
N GLU A 125 9.86 -14.13 -8.68
CA GLU A 125 8.84 -15.17 -8.89
C GLU A 125 8.09 -15.49 -7.60
N ALA A 126 6.82 -15.89 -7.77
CA ALA A 126 6.00 -16.36 -6.66
C ALA A 126 6.33 -17.83 -6.37
N GLU A 127 6.90 -18.10 -5.21
CA GLU A 127 7.20 -19.46 -4.75
C GLU A 127 6.86 -19.61 -3.25
N ASN A 128 6.16 -20.68 -2.90
CA ASN A 128 5.79 -20.96 -1.50
C ASN A 128 5.13 -19.79 -0.76
N ARG A 129 4.24 -19.04 -1.43
CA ARG A 129 3.56 -17.85 -0.92
C ARG A 129 4.49 -16.67 -0.56
N LYS A 130 5.72 -16.69 -1.04
CA LYS A 130 6.72 -15.63 -0.87
C LYS A 130 7.20 -15.16 -2.23
N ALA A 131 7.80 -13.97 -2.26
CA ALA A 131 8.55 -13.54 -3.42
C ALA A 131 9.97 -14.08 -3.34
N LYS A 132 10.35 -14.89 -4.30
CA LYS A 132 11.74 -15.27 -4.54
C LYS A 132 12.37 -14.20 -5.42
N ILE A 133 13.45 -13.61 -4.96
CA ILE A 133 14.23 -12.60 -5.68
C ILE A 133 15.47 -13.27 -6.26
N VAL A 134 15.68 -13.09 -7.55
CA VAL A 134 16.80 -13.68 -8.29
C VAL A 134 17.72 -12.59 -8.80
N THR A 135 19.00 -12.76 -8.56
CA THR A 135 20.09 -11.91 -9.06
C THR A 135 21.14 -12.76 -9.77
N LYS A 136 22.17 -12.14 -10.33
CA LYS A 136 23.29 -12.89 -10.93
C LYS A 136 24.07 -13.76 -9.92
N ASN A 137 24.13 -13.34 -8.67
CA ASN A 137 25.07 -13.92 -7.69
C ASN A 137 24.36 -14.66 -6.55
N VAL A 138 23.12 -14.32 -6.26
CA VAL A 138 22.36 -14.89 -5.15
C VAL A 138 20.89 -14.87 -5.47
N GLU A 139 20.18 -15.87 -4.99
CA GLU A 139 18.71 -15.92 -4.96
C GLU A 139 18.24 -16.24 -3.56
N GLY A 140 17.02 -15.88 -3.25
CA GLY A 140 16.43 -16.16 -1.95
C GLY A 140 15.05 -15.55 -1.78
N TYR A 141 14.47 -15.79 -0.63
CA TYR A 141 13.09 -15.44 -0.34
C TYR A 141 12.99 -14.15 0.46
N HIS A 142 12.13 -13.26 -0.01
CA HIS A 142 11.69 -12.11 0.77
C HIS A 142 10.50 -12.49 1.66
N LYS A 143 10.30 -11.77 2.77
CA LYS A 143 9.17 -12.03 3.70
C LYS A 143 7.79 -11.73 3.09
N LEU A 144 7.73 -10.81 2.12
CA LEU A 144 6.52 -10.43 1.41
C LEU A 144 6.23 -11.41 0.27
N ASN A 145 4.98 -11.54 -0.13
CA ASN A 145 4.60 -12.24 -1.35
C ASN A 145 4.80 -11.34 -2.58
N LEU A 146 4.64 -11.91 -3.79
CA LEU A 146 4.90 -11.21 -5.04
C LEU A 146 3.99 -9.99 -5.23
N SER A 147 2.73 -10.07 -4.84
CA SER A 147 1.78 -8.96 -4.96
C SER A 147 2.05 -7.84 -3.95
N GLU A 148 2.61 -8.16 -2.79
CA GLU A 148 3.01 -7.15 -1.79
C GLU A 148 4.30 -6.45 -2.19
N ILE A 149 5.29 -7.20 -2.71
CA ILE A 149 6.59 -6.65 -3.07
C ILE A 149 6.51 -5.80 -4.35
N GLU A 150 5.59 -6.11 -5.26
CA GLU A 150 5.34 -5.34 -6.49
C GLU A 150 5.17 -3.84 -6.21
N TYR A 151 4.47 -3.48 -5.13
CA TYR A 151 4.28 -2.07 -4.75
C TYR A 151 5.54 -1.37 -4.24
N LEU A 152 6.57 -2.14 -3.91
CA LEU A 152 7.85 -1.62 -3.42
C LEU A 152 8.92 -1.56 -4.51
N LEU A 153 8.60 -2.06 -5.71
CA LEU A 153 9.49 -2.04 -6.85
C LEU A 153 9.30 -0.76 -7.67
N PRO A 154 10.38 -0.17 -8.19
CA PRO A 154 10.27 0.98 -9.10
C PRO A 154 9.56 0.57 -10.39
N ALA A 155 8.41 1.17 -10.67
CA ALA A 155 7.60 0.87 -11.86
C ALA A 155 8.31 1.16 -13.19
N ASP A 156 9.36 2.00 -13.17
CA ASP A 156 10.18 2.31 -14.33
C ASP A 156 11.12 1.16 -14.74
N TYR A 157 11.37 0.22 -13.82
CA TYR A 157 12.32 -0.89 -14.02
C TYR A 157 11.67 -2.26 -13.99
N PHE A 158 10.49 -2.36 -13.36
CA PHE A 158 9.83 -3.64 -13.14
C PHE A 158 8.40 -3.60 -13.67
N ILE A 159 8.03 -4.63 -14.40
CA ILE A 159 6.67 -4.84 -14.88
C ILE A 159 6.23 -6.27 -14.55
N ARG A 160 5.02 -6.40 -14.08
CA ARG A 160 4.43 -7.72 -13.85
C ARG A 160 4.00 -8.32 -15.19
N CYS A 161 4.68 -9.34 -15.65
CA CYS A 161 4.40 -10.02 -16.92
C CYS A 161 3.53 -11.28 -16.77
N HIS A 162 3.38 -11.79 -15.54
CA HIS A 162 2.57 -12.97 -15.22
C HIS A 162 2.10 -12.94 -13.78
N ARG A 163 1.06 -13.72 -13.43
CA ARG A 163 0.62 -13.85 -12.03
C ARG A 163 1.72 -14.30 -11.06
N SER A 164 2.73 -14.97 -11.57
CA SER A 164 3.85 -15.52 -10.79
C SER A 164 5.20 -14.86 -11.07
N PHE A 165 5.28 -13.85 -11.96
CA PHE A 165 6.55 -13.22 -12.34
C PHE A 165 6.46 -11.70 -12.50
N ILE A 166 7.50 -11.03 -12.02
CA ILE A 166 7.82 -9.61 -12.24
C ILE A 166 9.22 -9.51 -12.80
#